data_165e8323b17414ff2ab3462887836ddb
#
_entry.id   165e8323b17414ff2ab3462887836ddb
#
_cell.length_a   1.000
_cell.length_b   1.000
_cell.length_c   1.000
_cell.angle_alpha   90.00
_cell.angle_beta   90.00
_cell.angle_gamma   90.00
#
_symmetry.space_group_name_H-M   'P 1'
#
loop_
_entity.id
_entity.type
_entity.pdbx_description
1 polymer ?
#
loop_
_entity_poly.entity_id
_entity_poly.type
_entity_poly.pdbx_seq_one_letter_code
_entity_poly.pdbx_strand_id
1 'polypeptide(L)'
;MSRLNFHHLHYFWAVAKEGNLTRAAAQLHVSQSALSAQIKQLEEQLGQALFTRVGRGLQLTEAGRLALGYAESIFTAGAELTALLRDGRREQRHVLRIGAVATLSRNFQENFLRPLLERDDVELALHSGTLADLLARLRVHTLDLVLCNQRVQASADDPWRCQRVARQPVSLVGRPRPKRRAFRFPEELAEVPLLLPGRDNDIRAGFDLMCEQLGIRYRLRAEVDDMALLRLLARDSDSVALLPTVVVQDELRSGRLVEYGVVPRLHENFYAISVKRSFEPPLLKALLKQPEAVVLGAAAG
;
A
#
# COMPACT_ATOMS: atom_id res chain seq x y z
N MET A 1 22.50 13.78 -26.54
CA MET A 1 21.97 13.31 -25.24
C MET A 1 23.15 13.05 -24.31
N SER A 2 23.26 13.81 -23.22
CA SER A 2 24.31 13.58 -22.21
C SER A 2 24.04 12.23 -21.54
N ARG A 3 25.01 11.31 -21.58
CA ARG A 3 24.87 9.97 -21.02
C ARG A 3 25.03 10.06 -19.50
N LEU A 4 24.03 9.60 -18.73
CA LEU A 4 24.07 9.57 -17.25
C LEU A 4 25.34 8.88 -16.76
N ASN A 5 26.10 9.55 -15.88
CA ASN A 5 27.28 8.96 -15.26
C ASN A 5 26.86 8.18 -14.00
N PHE A 6 26.86 6.85 -14.09
CA PHE A 6 26.47 5.98 -12.97
C PHE A 6 27.41 6.08 -11.75
N HIS A 7 28.67 6.48 -11.95
CA HIS A 7 29.59 6.70 -10.83
C HIS A 7 29.21 7.94 -10.02
N HIS A 8 28.87 9.04 -10.70
CA HIS A 8 28.37 10.25 -10.03
C HIS A 8 27.02 9.97 -9.37
N LEU A 9 26.14 9.18 -10.00
CA LEU A 9 24.86 8.77 -9.41
C LEU A 9 25.08 7.93 -8.15
N HIS A 10 26.08 7.04 -8.13
CA HIS A 10 26.44 6.25 -6.94
C HIS A 10 26.92 7.14 -5.79
N TYR A 11 27.72 8.15 -6.08
CA TYR A 11 28.17 9.09 -5.08
C TYR A 11 27.01 9.92 -4.51
N PHE A 12 26.12 10.40 -5.36
CA PHE A 12 24.88 11.07 -4.92
C PHE A 12 24.04 10.14 -4.01
N TRP A 13 23.82 8.89 -4.43
CA TRP A 13 23.05 7.91 -3.69
C TRP A 13 23.65 7.62 -2.30
N ALA A 14 24.95 7.44 -2.21
CA ALA A 14 25.63 7.20 -0.93
C ALA A 14 25.51 8.41 0.03
N VAL A 15 25.67 9.64 -0.48
CA VAL A 15 25.50 10.86 0.33
C VAL A 15 24.05 11.03 0.77
N ALA A 16 23.09 10.75 -0.09
CA ALA A 16 21.68 10.86 0.22
C ALA A 16 21.25 9.89 1.34
N LYS A 17 21.79 8.66 1.33
CA LYS A 17 21.54 7.65 2.38
C LYS A 17 22.20 7.99 3.72
N GLU A 18 23.42 8.48 3.68
CA GLU A 18 24.19 8.80 4.88
C GLU A 18 23.73 10.14 5.54
N GLY A 19 23.13 11.04 4.75
CA GLY A 19 22.73 12.37 5.21
C GLY A 19 23.91 13.28 5.59
N ASN A 20 25.15 12.82 5.37
CA ASN A 20 26.38 13.54 5.75
C ASN A 20 27.50 13.30 4.74
N LEU A 21 27.95 14.39 4.10
CA LEU A 21 28.95 14.34 3.05
C LEU A 21 30.30 13.80 3.52
N THR A 22 30.72 14.17 4.73
CA THR A 22 32.03 13.74 5.30
C THR A 22 32.02 12.26 5.61
N ARG A 23 30.95 11.73 6.20
CA ARG A 23 30.82 10.30 6.49
C ARG A 23 30.73 9.48 5.22
N ALA A 24 29.94 9.92 4.25
CA ALA A 24 29.85 9.25 2.95
C ALA A 24 31.20 9.24 2.22
N ALA A 25 31.97 10.32 2.26
CA ALA A 25 33.31 10.39 1.67
C ALA A 25 34.27 9.39 2.32
N ALA A 26 34.22 9.26 3.65
CA ALA A 26 35.02 8.26 4.38
C ALA A 26 34.66 6.82 3.99
N GLN A 27 33.37 6.49 3.89
CA GLN A 27 32.88 5.16 3.46
C GLN A 27 33.28 4.81 2.02
N LEU A 28 33.31 5.82 1.15
CA LEU A 28 33.67 5.65 -0.26
C LEU A 28 35.16 5.77 -0.52
N HIS A 29 35.98 5.98 0.51
CA HIS A 29 37.43 6.16 0.42
C HIS A 29 37.85 7.29 -0.54
N VAL A 30 37.10 8.40 -0.56
CA VAL A 30 37.39 9.60 -1.36
C VAL A 30 37.45 10.84 -0.49
N SER A 31 38.08 11.92 -0.99
CA SER A 31 38.03 13.20 -0.29
C SER A 31 36.65 13.84 -0.38
N GLN A 32 36.26 14.57 0.66
CA GLN A 32 34.99 15.31 0.67
C GLN A 32 34.86 16.30 -0.49
N SER A 33 35.98 16.95 -0.87
CA SER A 33 36.02 17.88 -2.00
C SER A 33 35.78 17.18 -3.33
N ALA A 34 36.39 16.01 -3.55
CA ALA A 34 36.17 15.21 -4.74
C ALA A 34 34.72 14.73 -4.83
N LEU A 35 34.16 14.20 -3.74
CA LEU A 35 32.76 13.76 -3.66
C LEU A 35 31.81 14.89 -3.98
N SER A 36 32.02 16.09 -3.38
CA SER A 36 31.20 17.27 -3.66
C SER A 36 31.27 17.72 -5.13
N ALA A 37 32.46 17.68 -5.73
CA ALA A 37 32.65 18.04 -7.14
C ALA A 37 31.91 17.08 -8.09
N GLN A 38 31.95 15.76 -7.80
CA GLN A 38 31.26 14.73 -8.60
C GLN A 38 29.73 14.87 -8.52
N ILE A 39 29.20 15.18 -7.33
CA ILE A 39 27.75 15.45 -7.15
C ILE A 39 27.36 16.71 -7.92
N LYS A 40 28.16 17.77 -7.85
CA LYS A 40 27.91 19.00 -8.59
C LYS A 40 27.89 18.77 -10.10
N GLN A 41 28.81 17.93 -10.62
CA GLN A 41 28.80 17.55 -12.03
C GLN A 41 27.53 16.77 -12.43
N LEU A 42 27.00 15.94 -11.53
CA LEU A 42 25.72 15.26 -11.76
C LEU A 42 24.56 16.28 -11.81
N GLU A 43 24.53 17.23 -10.88
CA GLU A 43 23.52 18.29 -10.84
C GLU A 43 23.56 19.16 -12.12
N GLU A 44 24.75 19.54 -12.56
CA GLU A 44 24.96 20.25 -13.84
C GLU A 44 24.50 19.43 -15.04
N GLN A 45 24.79 18.12 -15.06
CA GLN A 45 24.36 17.21 -16.10
C GLN A 45 22.83 17.05 -16.16
N LEU A 46 22.17 17.00 -15.01
CA LEU A 46 20.72 16.87 -14.90
C LEU A 46 19.97 18.21 -14.99
N GLY A 47 20.69 19.33 -14.91
CA GLY A 47 20.11 20.68 -14.92
C GLY A 47 19.29 20.99 -13.67
N GLN A 48 19.47 20.24 -12.58
CA GLN A 48 18.70 20.36 -11.34
C GLN A 48 19.61 20.17 -10.13
N ALA A 49 19.45 21.01 -9.10
CA ALA A 49 20.08 20.78 -7.81
C ALA A 49 19.40 19.60 -7.10
N LEU A 50 20.19 18.64 -6.64
CA LEU A 50 19.70 17.45 -5.92
C LEU A 50 19.76 17.66 -4.41
N PHE A 51 20.65 18.51 -3.94
CA PHE A 51 20.77 18.90 -2.54
C PHE A 51 20.58 20.39 -2.34
N THR A 52 20.07 20.75 -1.16
CA THR A 52 20.07 22.10 -0.64
C THR A 52 20.76 22.15 0.72
N ARG A 53 21.40 23.26 1.07
CA ARG A 53 22.02 23.45 2.38
C ARG A 53 21.00 24.06 3.34
N VAL A 54 20.78 23.39 4.47
CA VAL A 54 19.96 23.90 5.56
C VAL A 54 20.81 23.93 6.84
N GLY A 55 21.23 25.13 7.25
CA GLY A 55 22.17 25.29 8.35
C GLY A 55 23.52 24.62 8.05
N ARG A 56 23.91 23.65 8.90
CA ARG A 56 25.15 22.86 8.73
C ARG A 56 24.88 21.50 8.00
N GLY A 57 23.63 21.21 7.62
CA GLY A 57 23.22 19.94 7.02
C GLY A 57 22.95 20.04 5.53
N LEU A 58 22.93 18.86 4.88
CA LEU A 58 22.50 18.67 3.51
C LEU A 58 21.09 18.07 3.52
N GLN A 59 20.18 18.64 2.74
CA GLN A 59 18.83 18.11 2.56
C GLN A 59 18.56 17.86 1.07
N LEU A 60 17.79 16.82 0.77
CA LEU A 60 17.36 16.54 -0.59
C LEU A 60 16.32 17.56 -1.07
N THR A 61 16.50 18.07 -2.28
CA THR A 61 15.46 18.81 -3.00
C THR A 61 14.34 17.85 -3.45
N GLU A 62 13.30 18.36 -4.09
CA GLU A 62 12.29 17.51 -4.74
C GLU A 62 12.92 16.66 -5.84
N ALA A 63 13.73 17.27 -6.72
CA ALA A 63 14.52 16.56 -7.74
C ALA A 63 15.47 15.54 -7.11
N GLY A 64 16.09 15.86 -5.96
CA GLY A 64 16.93 14.94 -5.21
C GLY A 64 16.17 13.71 -4.69
N ARG A 65 14.96 13.88 -4.16
CA ARG A 65 14.12 12.74 -3.72
C ARG A 65 13.74 11.84 -4.89
N LEU A 66 13.39 12.44 -6.02
CA LEU A 66 13.10 11.70 -7.25
C LEU A 66 14.34 10.92 -7.74
N ALA A 67 15.49 11.60 -7.82
CA ALA A 67 16.75 10.99 -8.26
C ALA A 67 17.21 9.87 -7.30
N LEU A 68 16.98 10.01 -5.98
CA LEU A 68 17.28 8.97 -5.00
C LEU A 68 16.47 7.70 -5.25
N GLY A 69 15.17 7.83 -5.52
CA GLY A 69 14.30 6.67 -5.83
C GLY A 69 14.79 5.90 -7.06
N TYR A 70 15.15 6.62 -8.14
CA TYR A 70 15.72 5.98 -9.33
C TYR A 70 17.10 5.36 -9.07
N ALA A 71 17.97 6.05 -8.31
CA ALA A 71 19.29 5.52 -7.97
C ALA A 71 19.18 4.22 -7.15
N GLU A 72 18.29 4.16 -6.16
CA GLU A 72 18.02 2.95 -5.39
C GLU A 72 17.58 1.78 -6.29
N SER A 73 16.67 2.04 -7.22
CA SER A 73 16.19 1.02 -8.17
C SER A 73 17.32 0.50 -9.08
N ILE A 74 18.14 1.40 -9.61
CA ILE A 74 19.28 1.06 -10.49
C ILE A 74 20.30 0.20 -9.74
N PHE A 75 20.71 0.62 -8.55
CA PHE A 75 21.74 -0.11 -7.79
C PHE A 75 21.24 -1.42 -7.20
N THR A 76 19.96 -1.50 -6.81
CA THR A 76 19.33 -2.75 -6.41
C THR A 76 19.30 -3.74 -7.58
N ALA A 77 18.83 -3.32 -8.76
CA ALA A 77 18.82 -4.17 -9.95
C ALA A 77 20.24 -4.60 -10.38
N GLY A 78 21.22 -3.71 -10.25
CA GLY A 78 22.64 -4.03 -10.50
C GLY A 78 23.21 -5.06 -9.51
N ALA A 79 22.85 -4.95 -8.23
CA ALA A 79 23.24 -5.93 -7.22
C ALA A 79 22.60 -7.30 -7.47
N GLU A 80 21.30 -7.32 -7.83
CA GLU A 80 20.58 -8.54 -8.20
C GLU A 80 21.23 -9.22 -9.40
N LEU A 81 21.52 -8.48 -10.47
CA LEU A 81 22.21 -8.99 -11.65
C LEU A 81 23.57 -9.60 -11.29
N THR A 82 24.35 -8.91 -10.45
CA THR A 82 25.67 -9.36 -10.03
C THR A 82 25.57 -10.65 -9.22
N ALA A 83 24.61 -10.74 -8.31
CA ALA A 83 24.34 -11.94 -7.52
C ALA A 83 23.93 -13.12 -8.42
N LEU A 84 23.02 -12.87 -9.39
CA LEU A 84 22.59 -13.88 -10.37
C LEU A 84 23.74 -14.49 -11.16
N LEU A 85 24.69 -13.65 -11.60
CA LEU A 85 25.79 -14.09 -12.47
C LEU A 85 26.97 -14.71 -11.69
N ARG A 86 27.21 -14.26 -10.44
CA ARG A 86 28.33 -14.75 -9.61
C ARG A 86 28.04 -16.06 -8.88
N ASP A 87 26.83 -16.21 -8.35
CA ASP A 87 26.55 -17.31 -7.40
C ASP A 87 25.87 -18.52 -8.01
N GLY A 88 25.71 -18.60 -9.33
CA GLY A 88 25.22 -19.77 -10.06
C GLY A 88 24.29 -20.69 -9.25
N ARG A 89 23.06 -20.27 -8.91
CA ARG A 89 22.05 -21.04 -8.15
C ARG A 89 22.18 -21.08 -6.61
N ARG A 90 22.73 -20.09 -5.92
CA ARG A 90 22.39 -19.94 -4.50
C ARG A 90 20.97 -19.39 -4.38
N GLU A 91 20.20 -19.95 -3.44
CA GLU A 91 18.81 -19.58 -3.10
C GLU A 91 18.65 -18.06 -3.13
N GLN A 92 18.13 -17.55 -4.23
CA GLN A 92 18.00 -16.13 -4.47
C GLN A 92 16.77 -15.69 -3.70
N ARG A 93 16.94 -15.00 -2.58
CA ARG A 93 15.81 -14.36 -1.90
C ARG A 93 15.29 -13.25 -2.79
N HIS A 94 14.05 -13.40 -3.23
CA HIS A 94 13.34 -12.39 -3.99
C HIS A 94 12.75 -11.36 -3.04
N VAL A 95 13.32 -10.15 -3.00
CA VAL A 95 12.73 -9.06 -2.21
C VAL A 95 11.57 -8.45 -2.97
N LEU A 96 10.36 -8.53 -2.40
CA LEU A 96 9.17 -7.90 -2.96
C LEU A 96 8.70 -6.78 -2.03
N ARG A 97 8.66 -5.55 -2.55
CA ARG A 97 8.30 -4.33 -1.81
C ARG A 97 6.87 -3.95 -2.13
N ILE A 98 5.98 -4.08 -1.15
CA ILE A 98 4.55 -3.85 -1.34
C ILE A 98 4.09 -2.71 -0.43
N GLY A 99 3.43 -1.72 -1.05
CA GLY A 99 2.71 -0.67 -0.35
C GLY A 99 1.24 -1.02 -0.18
N ALA A 100 0.63 -0.65 0.94
CA ALA A 100 -0.81 -0.73 1.12
C ALA A 100 -1.33 0.55 1.76
N VAL A 101 -2.45 1.08 1.26
CA VAL A 101 -3.07 2.25 1.89
C VAL A 101 -3.46 1.93 3.34
N ALA A 102 -3.26 2.89 4.24
CA ALA A 102 -3.46 2.68 5.68
C ALA A 102 -4.89 2.26 6.03
N THR A 103 -5.86 2.68 5.24
CA THR A 103 -7.29 2.38 5.40
C THR A 103 -7.70 0.98 4.92
N LEU A 104 -6.80 0.25 4.24
CA LEU A 104 -7.11 -1.06 3.66
C LEU A 104 -7.16 -2.15 4.75
N SER A 105 -8.12 -3.06 4.64
CA SER A 105 -8.28 -4.23 5.54
C SER A 105 -6.96 -4.99 5.73
N ARG A 106 -6.57 -5.22 6.99
CA ARG A 106 -5.36 -6.02 7.33
C ARG A 106 -5.55 -7.49 6.95
N ASN A 107 -6.74 -8.04 7.18
CA ASN A 107 -7.04 -9.41 6.81
C ASN A 107 -7.02 -9.63 5.29
N PHE A 108 -7.50 -8.65 4.50
CA PHE A 108 -7.33 -8.70 3.05
C PHE A 108 -5.85 -8.71 2.65
N GLN A 109 -5.03 -7.83 3.24
CA GLN A 109 -3.60 -7.80 2.97
C GLN A 109 -2.92 -9.13 3.30
N GLU A 110 -3.22 -9.71 4.47
CA GLU A 110 -2.70 -11.01 4.89
C GLU A 110 -3.11 -12.12 3.91
N ASN A 111 -4.40 -12.23 3.60
CA ASN A 111 -4.89 -13.25 2.67
C ASN A 111 -4.21 -13.14 1.30
N PHE A 112 -4.08 -11.90 0.79
CA PHE A 112 -3.44 -11.64 -0.50
C PHE A 112 -1.95 -12.03 -0.50
N LEU A 113 -1.24 -11.81 0.61
CA LEU A 113 0.19 -12.06 0.73
C LEU A 113 0.53 -13.48 1.18
N ARG A 114 -0.42 -14.25 1.69
CA ARG A 114 -0.22 -15.59 2.25
C ARG A 114 0.60 -16.53 1.35
N PRO A 115 0.38 -16.63 0.03
CA PRO A 115 1.19 -17.49 -0.82
C PRO A 115 2.66 -17.14 -0.89
N LEU A 116 3.03 -15.89 -0.55
CA LEU A 116 4.44 -15.48 -0.47
C LEU A 116 5.05 -15.78 0.89
N LEU A 117 4.25 -15.73 1.98
CA LEU A 117 4.70 -16.06 3.32
C LEU A 117 5.02 -17.54 3.50
N GLU A 118 4.46 -18.40 2.64
CA GLU A 118 4.73 -19.85 2.60
C GLU A 118 6.01 -20.21 1.83
N ARG A 119 6.74 -19.21 1.33
CA ARG A 119 7.95 -19.38 0.52
C ARG A 119 9.19 -18.91 1.27
N ASP A 120 10.20 -19.77 1.38
CA ASP A 120 11.48 -19.46 2.04
C ASP A 120 12.42 -18.58 1.19
N ASP A 121 12.17 -18.53 -0.13
CA ASP A 121 12.97 -17.76 -1.09
C ASP A 121 12.45 -16.33 -1.31
N VAL A 122 11.41 -15.90 -0.55
CA VAL A 122 10.82 -14.57 -0.66
C VAL A 122 11.01 -13.76 0.63
N GLU A 123 11.51 -12.55 0.48
CA GLU A 123 11.55 -11.53 1.53
C GLU A 123 10.52 -10.44 1.22
N LEU A 124 9.63 -10.15 2.16
CA LEU A 124 8.60 -9.14 2.02
C LEU A 124 8.97 -7.87 2.76
N ALA A 125 8.98 -6.73 2.06
CA ALA A 125 9.04 -5.40 2.66
C ALA A 125 7.68 -4.72 2.51
N LEU A 126 6.95 -4.59 3.63
CA LEU A 126 5.59 -4.03 3.65
C LEU A 126 5.59 -2.58 4.15
N HIS A 127 4.92 -1.72 3.42
CA HIS A 127 4.83 -0.29 3.71
C HIS A 127 3.37 0.16 3.77
N SER A 128 3.04 1.00 4.74
CA SER A 128 1.75 1.69 4.81
C SER A 128 1.91 3.18 4.56
N GLY A 129 0.93 3.80 3.92
CA GLY A 129 0.97 5.24 3.63
C GLY A 129 -0.28 5.73 2.91
N THR A 130 -0.25 6.98 2.48
CA THR A 130 -1.28 7.55 1.60
C THR A 130 -1.14 6.99 0.19
N LEU A 131 -2.24 6.96 -0.58
CA LEU A 131 -2.18 6.49 -1.96
C LEU A 131 -1.20 7.31 -2.80
N ALA A 132 -1.16 8.63 -2.61
CA ALA A 132 -0.26 9.53 -3.33
C ALA A 132 1.23 9.20 -3.05
N ASP A 133 1.61 9.02 -1.78
CA ASP A 133 2.99 8.68 -1.40
C ASP A 133 3.39 7.30 -1.94
N LEU A 134 2.48 6.32 -1.86
CA LEU A 134 2.76 4.97 -2.35
C LEU A 134 2.90 4.94 -3.88
N LEU A 135 2.07 5.70 -4.61
CA LEU A 135 2.19 5.82 -6.07
C LEU A 135 3.48 6.55 -6.47
N ALA A 136 3.89 7.59 -5.74
CA ALA A 136 5.17 8.25 -5.98
C ALA A 136 6.34 7.28 -5.83
N ARG A 137 6.33 6.42 -4.82
CA ARG A 137 7.33 5.36 -4.60
C ARG A 137 7.26 4.25 -5.66
N LEU A 138 6.06 3.89 -6.10
CA LEU A 138 5.86 2.92 -7.18
C LEU A 138 6.42 3.47 -8.52
N ARG A 139 6.24 4.77 -8.79
CA ARG A 139 6.77 5.44 -9.99
C ARG A 139 8.29 5.36 -10.09
N VAL A 140 8.99 5.54 -8.97
CA VAL A 140 10.46 5.45 -8.90
C VAL A 140 10.98 4.05 -8.57
N HIS A 141 10.12 3.04 -8.69
CA HIS A 141 10.45 1.62 -8.49
C HIS A 141 10.99 1.25 -7.10
N THR A 142 10.74 2.05 -6.05
CA THR A 142 11.02 1.70 -4.65
C THR A 142 9.91 0.85 -4.04
N LEU A 143 8.79 0.69 -4.76
CA LEU A 143 7.77 -0.33 -4.53
C LEU A 143 7.55 -1.13 -5.82
N ASP A 144 7.16 -2.38 -5.69
CA ASP A 144 6.83 -3.26 -6.81
C ASP A 144 5.33 -3.35 -7.04
N LEU A 145 4.54 -3.18 -5.97
CA LEU A 145 3.08 -3.27 -5.97
C LEU A 145 2.49 -2.30 -4.94
N VAL A 146 1.33 -1.73 -5.25
CA VAL A 146 0.50 -0.97 -4.30
C VAL A 146 -0.88 -1.59 -4.22
N LEU A 147 -1.34 -1.88 -3.01
CA LEU A 147 -2.70 -2.34 -2.70
C LEU A 147 -3.53 -1.17 -2.20
N CYS A 148 -4.71 -0.98 -2.77
CA CYS A 148 -5.63 0.09 -2.38
C CYS A 148 -7.09 -0.29 -2.65
N ASN A 149 -8.01 0.56 -2.20
CA ASN A 149 -9.45 0.41 -2.43
C ASN A 149 -10.00 1.41 -3.46
N GLN A 150 -9.14 2.23 -4.05
CA GLN A 150 -9.51 3.22 -5.06
C GLN A 150 -8.95 2.85 -6.43
N ARG A 151 -9.75 3.06 -7.48
CA ARG A 151 -9.28 2.83 -8.85
C ARG A 151 -8.43 3.99 -9.31
N VAL A 152 -7.20 3.68 -9.71
CA VAL A 152 -6.28 4.65 -10.32
C VAL A 152 -6.32 4.50 -11.84
N GLN A 153 -6.46 5.63 -12.52
CA GLN A 153 -6.40 5.66 -13.99
C GLN A 153 -4.96 5.85 -14.46
N ALA A 154 -4.59 5.14 -15.52
CA ALA A 154 -3.32 5.35 -16.20
C ALA A 154 -3.36 6.67 -16.96
N SER A 155 -2.23 7.36 -17.05
CA SER A 155 -2.00 8.53 -17.91
C SER A 155 -0.74 8.31 -18.76
N ALA A 156 -0.45 9.26 -19.64
CA ALA A 156 0.77 9.21 -20.44
C ALA A 156 2.04 9.27 -19.55
N ASP A 157 1.98 10.07 -18.48
CA ASP A 157 3.08 10.25 -17.53
C ASP A 157 3.12 9.16 -16.46
N ASP A 158 1.98 8.48 -16.24
CA ASP A 158 1.80 7.47 -15.21
C ASP A 158 1.21 6.18 -15.82
N PRO A 159 2.05 5.30 -16.39
CA PRO A 159 1.60 4.08 -17.05
C PRO A 159 1.25 2.97 -16.03
N TRP A 160 0.28 3.26 -15.16
CA TRP A 160 -0.19 2.32 -14.15
C TRP A 160 -0.94 1.16 -14.76
N ARG A 161 -0.70 -0.03 -14.26
CA ARG A 161 -1.58 -1.17 -14.43
C ARG A 161 -2.38 -1.32 -13.14
N CYS A 162 -3.63 -0.85 -13.15
CA CYS A 162 -4.57 -0.98 -12.03
C CYS A 162 -5.50 -2.16 -12.30
N GLN A 163 -5.34 -3.24 -11.54
CA GLN A 163 -6.15 -4.44 -11.63
C GLN A 163 -7.03 -4.57 -10.40
N ARG A 164 -8.33 -4.76 -10.59
CA ARG A 164 -9.20 -5.16 -9.48
C ARG A 164 -8.92 -6.63 -9.15
N VAL A 165 -8.52 -6.90 -7.91
CA VAL A 165 -8.19 -8.25 -7.42
C VAL A 165 -9.33 -8.86 -6.62
N ALA A 166 -10.22 -8.04 -6.05
CA ALA A 166 -11.43 -8.50 -5.40
C ALA A 166 -12.51 -7.41 -5.34
N ARG A 167 -13.75 -7.86 -5.14
CA ARG A 167 -14.90 -7.03 -4.84
C ARG A 167 -15.76 -7.72 -3.79
N GLN A 168 -16.10 -7.06 -2.71
CA GLN A 168 -16.91 -7.63 -1.65
C GLN A 168 -18.10 -6.74 -1.32
N PRO A 169 -19.31 -7.29 -1.11
CA PRO A 169 -20.42 -6.54 -0.54
C PRO A 169 -20.05 -5.96 0.82
N VAL A 170 -20.58 -4.79 1.12
CA VAL A 170 -20.45 -4.17 2.44
C VAL A 170 -21.64 -4.60 3.30
N SER A 171 -21.36 -4.91 4.55
CA SER A 171 -22.33 -5.46 5.49
C SER A 171 -22.41 -4.64 6.77
N LEU A 172 -23.52 -4.76 7.44
CA LEU A 172 -23.69 -4.35 8.83
C LEU A 172 -23.29 -5.51 9.73
N VAL A 173 -22.32 -5.24 10.61
CA VAL A 173 -21.72 -6.26 11.49
C VAL A 173 -21.76 -5.79 12.92
N GLY A 174 -22.05 -6.69 13.86
CA GLY A 174 -22.09 -6.39 15.27
C GLY A 174 -22.02 -7.65 16.13
N ARG A 175 -22.08 -7.48 17.45
CA ARG A 175 -22.12 -8.60 18.40
C ARG A 175 -23.38 -9.43 18.24
N PRO A 176 -23.36 -10.75 18.55
CA PRO A 176 -24.57 -11.56 18.58
C PRO A 176 -25.64 -10.95 19.49
N ARG A 177 -26.85 -10.83 18.95
CA ARG A 177 -27.99 -10.27 19.70
C ARG A 177 -28.66 -11.34 20.57
N PRO A 178 -29.19 -10.93 21.75
CA PRO A 178 -30.02 -11.82 22.57
C PRO A 178 -31.20 -12.36 21.73
N LYS A 179 -31.55 -13.64 21.93
CA LYS A 179 -32.71 -14.29 21.29
C LYS A 179 -32.67 -14.40 19.77
N ARG A 180 -31.47 -14.31 19.13
CA ARG A 180 -31.29 -14.42 17.65
C ARG A 180 -32.25 -13.55 16.83
N ARG A 181 -32.65 -12.40 17.34
CA ARG A 181 -33.51 -11.46 16.62
C ARG A 181 -32.80 -10.96 15.38
N ALA A 182 -33.40 -11.17 14.21
CA ALA A 182 -32.89 -10.67 12.95
C ALA A 182 -32.83 -9.12 12.97
N PHE A 183 -31.76 -8.55 12.41
CA PHE A 183 -31.66 -7.11 12.20
C PHE A 183 -32.61 -6.70 11.08
N ARG A 184 -33.42 -5.71 11.31
CA ARG A 184 -34.35 -5.18 10.29
C ARG A 184 -33.70 -3.95 9.63
N PHE A 185 -33.23 -4.19 8.42
CA PHE A 185 -32.73 -3.12 7.57
C PHE A 185 -33.87 -2.62 6.66
N PRO A 186 -34.08 -1.30 6.51
CA PRO A 186 -33.28 -0.20 7.10
C PRO A 186 -33.81 0.35 8.44
N GLU A 187 -34.92 -0.16 8.97
CA GLU A 187 -35.69 0.46 10.07
C GLU A 187 -34.86 0.64 11.35
N GLU A 188 -34.00 -0.34 11.67
CA GLU A 188 -33.21 -0.29 12.91
C GLU A 188 -31.98 0.63 12.82
N LEU A 189 -31.64 1.20 11.67
CA LEU A 189 -30.50 2.12 11.55
C LEU A 189 -30.62 3.38 12.41
N ALA A 190 -31.85 3.84 12.65
CA ALA A 190 -32.11 4.99 13.52
C ALA A 190 -32.01 4.64 15.02
N GLU A 191 -32.20 3.36 15.37
CA GLU A 191 -32.29 2.91 16.76
C GLU A 191 -30.91 2.49 17.31
N VAL A 192 -30.05 1.92 16.44
CA VAL A 192 -28.74 1.38 16.86
C VAL A 192 -27.61 2.39 16.62
N PRO A 193 -26.61 2.44 17.52
CA PRO A 193 -25.44 3.27 17.30
C PRO A 193 -24.56 2.66 16.19
N LEU A 194 -24.27 3.43 15.14
CA LEU A 194 -23.45 3.01 14.02
C LEU A 194 -22.00 3.48 14.16
N LEU A 195 -21.08 2.60 13.81
CA LEU A 195 -19.68 2.89 13.58
C LEU A 195 -19.47 2.92 12.06
N LEU A 196 -19.08 4.05 11.53
CA LEU A 196 -18.94 4.25 10.09
C LEU A 196 -17.51 4.60 9.72
N PRO A 197 -17.03 4.24 8.51
CA PRO A 197 -15.79 4.76 7.97
C PRO A 197 -15.82 6.29 7.86
N GLY A 198 -14.64 6.92 7.75
CA GLY A 198 -14.49 8.34 7.52
C GLY A 198 -15.16 8.80 6.23
N ARG A 199 -15.46 10.10 6.13
CA ARG A 199 -16.21 10.68 5.00
C ARG A 199 -15.51 10.58 3.66
N ASP A 200 -14.18 10.50 3.67
CA ASP A 200 -13.36 10.34 2.46
C ASP A 200 -13.32 8.89 1.94
N ASN A 201 -14.06 7.98 2.60
CA ASN A 201 -14.14 6.58 2.21
C ASN A 201 -15.35 6.33 1.29
N ASP A 202 -15.13 5.64 0.16
CA ASP A 202 -16.17 5.34 -0.84
C ASP A 202 -17.36 4.55 -0.24
N ILE A 203 -17.12 3.68 0.75
CA ILE A 203 -18.18 2.97 1.48
C ILE A 203 -19.08 3.97 2.18
N ARG A 204 -18.49 4.93 2.89
CA ARG A 204 -19.25 5.95 3.61
C ARG A 204 -20.06 6.83 2.65
N ALA A 205 -19.43 7.32 1.61
CA ALA A 205 -20.11 8.16 0.61
C ALA A 205 -21.28 7.42 -0.04
N GLY A 206 -21.10 6.15 -0.41
CA GLY A 206 -22.16 5.32 -0.98
C GLY A 206 -23.28 5.02 0.01
N PHE A 207 -22.98 4.79 1.28
CA PHE A 207 -23.97 4.58 2.33
C PHE A 207 -24.79 5.84 2.60
N ASP A 208 -24.15 6.99 2.74
CA ASP A 208 -24.81 8.27 2.99
C ASP A 208 -25.75 8.63 1.83
N LEU A 209 -25.28 8.47 0.58
CA LEU A 209 -26.10 8.71 -0.62
C LEU A 209 -27.33 7.78 -0.65
N MET A 210 -27.15 6.50 -0.32
CA MET A 210 -28.27 5.55 -0.24
C MET A 210 -29.28 5.97 0.84
N CYS A 211 -28.80 6.34 2.04
CA CYS A 211 -29.65 6.78 3.14
C CYS A 211 -30.43 8.05 2.75
N GLU A 212 -29.80 9.01 2.09
CA GLU A 212 -30.44 10.23 1.59
C GLU A 212 -31.54 9.92 0.57
N GLN A 213 -31.23 9.08 -0.43
CA GLN A 213 -32.20 8.69 -1.49
C GLN A 213 -33.43 7.97 -0.94
N LEU A 214 -33.25 7.18 0.13
CA LEU A 214 -34.33 6.41 0.75
C LEU A 214 -34.99 7.14 1.93
N GLY A 215 -34.54 8.35 2.28
CA GLY A 215 -35.07 9.11 3.43
C GLY A 215 -34.74 8.44 4.77
N ILE A 216 -33.69 7.60 4.83
CA ILE A 216 -33.29 6.85 6.03
C ILE A 216 -32.45 7.73 6.93
N ARG A 217 -32.85 7.84 8.20
CA ARG A 217 -32.01 8.43 9.26
C ARG A 217 -31.25 7.33 9.98
N TYR A 218 -29.99 7.59 10.31
CA TYR A 218 -29.19 6.69 11.12
C TYR A 218 -28.56 7.43 12.30
N ARG A 219 -28.20 6.68 13.33
CA ARG A 219 -27.57 7.19 14.56
C ARG A 219 -26.06 6.96 14.51
N LEU A 220 -25.29 7.98 14.12
CA LEU A 220 -23.82 7.90 14.16
C LEU A 220 -23.31 7.87 15.61
N ARG A 221 -22.49 6.87 15.95
CA ARG A 221 -21.78 6.77 17.23
C ARG A 221 -20.33 7.23 17.10
N ALA A 222 -19.64 6.78 16.06
CA ALA A 222 -18.28 7.18 15.75
C ALA A 222 -18.00 7.11 14.27
N GLU A 223 -17.12 7.98 13.82
CA GLU A 223 -16.50 8.00 12.50
C GLU A 223 -15.04 7.56 12.68
N VAL A 224 -14.57 6.60 11.88
CA VAL A 224 -13.28 5.96 12.09
C VAL A 224 -12.59 5.71 10.74
N ASP A 225 -11.46 6.34 10.50
CA ASP A 225 -10.72 6.22 9.25
C ASP A 225 -9.94 4.90 9.14
N ASP A 226 -9.55 4.31 10.27
CA ASP A 226 -8.79 3.06 10.34
C ASP A 226 -9.73 1.85 10.47
N MET A 227 -9.73 0.98 9.45
CA MET A 227 -10.53 -0.24 9.44
C MET A 227 -10.16 -1.22 10.57
N ALA A 228 -8.90 -1.23 11.03
CA ALA A 228 -8.51 -2.08 12.16
C ALA A 228 -9.10 -1.56 13.47
N LEU A 229 -9.12 -0.24 13.66
CA LEU A 229 -9.79 0.37 14.82
C LEU A 229 -11.30 0.18 14.73
N LEU A 230 -11.91 0.35 13.56
CA LEU A 230 -13.34 0.12 13.33
C LEU A 230 -13.74 -1.33 13.71
N ARG A 231 -12.90 -2.32 13.34
CA ARG A 231 -13.03 -3.73 13.74
C ARG A 231 -13.01 -3.91 15.25
N LEU A 232 -12.04 -3.28 15.94
CA LEU A 232 -11.92 -3.38 17.41
C LEU A 232 -13.13 -2.76 18.11
N LEU A 233 -13.58 -1.59 17.68
CA LEU A 233 -14.74 -0.93 18.23
C LEU A 233 -16.04 -1.74 18.01
N ALA A 234 -16.19 -2.36 16.84
CA ALA A 234 -17.31 -3.26 16.55
C ALA A 234 -17.30 -4.48 17.48
N ARG A 235 -16.12 -5.06 17.73
CA ARG A 235 -15.95 -6.21 18.62
C ARG A 235 -16.23 -5.88 20.09
N ASP A 236 -15.81 -4.71 20.55
CA ASP A 236 -15.75 -4.37 21.98
C ASP A 236 -16.89 -3.44 22.43
N SER A 237 -17.85 -3.11 21.53
CA SER A 237 -19.05 -2.33 21.86
C SER A 237 -20.34 -2.99 21.35
N ASP A 238 -21.49 -2.48 21.79
CA ASP A 238 -22.80 -2.91 21.28
C ASP A 238 -23.23 -2.12 20.03
N SER A 239 -22.27 -1.47 19.36
CA SER A 239 -22.51 -0.72 18.13
C SER A 239 -22.45 -1.62 16.90
N VAL A 240 -23.05 -1.17 15.83
CA VAL A 240 -23.06 -1.86 14.52
C VAL A 240 -22.09 -1.15 13.57
N ALA A 241 -21.15 -1.89 13.01
CA ALA A 241 -20.18 -1.36 12.07
C ALA A 241 -20.59 -1.61 10.61
N LEU A 242 -20.31 -0.65 9.76
CA LEU A 242 -20.46 -0.73 8.31
C LEU A 242 -19.10 -1.04 7.70
N LEU A 243 -18.90 -2.27 7.20
CA LEU A 243 -17.62 -2.71 6.63
C LEU A 243 -17.77 -3.98 5.78
N PRO A 244 -16.82 -4.27 4.89
CA PRO A 244 -16.78 -5.57 4.21
C PRO A 244 -16.36 -6.68 5.20
N THR A 245 -16.95 -7.84 5.05
CA THR A 245 -16.79 -8.95 6.04
C THR A 245 -15.36 -9.47 6.16
N VAL A 246 -14.51 -9.29 5.14
CA VAL A 246 -13.07 -9.63 5.22
C VAL A 246 -12.35 -8.90 6.36
N VAL A 247 -12.79 -7.69 6.74
CA VAL A 247 -12.21 -6.93 7.85
C VAL A 247 -12.32 -7.66 9.18
N VAL A 248 -13.41 -8.37 9.37
CA VAL A 248 -13.80 -9.05 10.62
C VAL A 248 -13.91 -10.57 10.46
N GLN A 249 -13.23 -11.14 9.48
CA GLN A 249 -13.35 -12.58 9.14
C GLN A 249 -13.10 -13.50 10.35
N ASP A 250 -12.16 -13.12 11.24
CA ASP A 250 -11.80 -13.94 12.41
C ASP A 250 -12.86 -13.86 13.51
N GLU A 251 -13.45 -12.68 13.69
CA GLU A 251 -14.56 -12.49 14.63
C GLU A 251 -15.83 -13.20 14.15
N LEU A 252 -16.08 -13.23 12.83
CA LEU A 252 -17.21 -13.98 12.27
C LEU A 252 -16.98 -15.48 12.42
N ARG A 253 -15.77 -16.00 12.13
CA ARG A 253 -15.43 -17.42 12.32
C ARG A 253 -15.52 -17.86 13.80
N SER A 254 -15.09 -17.00 14.72
CA SER A 254 -15.15 -17.27 16.14
C SER A 254 -16.52 -16.99 16.80
N GLY A 255 -17.48 -16.45 16.04
CA GLY A 255 -18.81 -16.08 16.55
C GLY A 255 -18.82 -14.88 17.50
N ARG A 256 -17.70 -14.14 17.60
CA ARG A 256 -17.64 -12.89 18.40
C ARG A 256 -18.44 -11.76 17.76
N LEU A 257 -18.47 -11.73 16.43
CA LEU A 257 -19.31 -10.85 15.62
C LEU A 257 -20.19 -11.70 14.71
N VAL A 258 -21.29 -11.12 14.29
CA VAL A 258 -22.20 -11.70 13.31
C VAL A 258 -22.54 -10.66 12.25
N GLU A 259 -22.76 -11.13 11.05
CA GLU A 259 -23.27 -10.30 9.96
C GLU A 259 -24.79 -10.13 10.14
N TYR A 260 -25.23 -8.89 10.25
CA TYR A 260 -26.65 -8.56 10.38
C TYR A 260 -27.35 -8.50 9.02
N GLY A 261 -26.61 -8.20 7.98
CA GLY A 261 -27.07 -8.19 6.62
C GLY A 261 -26.20 -7.37 5.69
N VAL A 262 -26.32 -7.66 4.40
CA VAL A 262 -25.63 -6.96 3.33
C VAL A 262 -26.37 -5.65 3.02
N VAL A 263 -25.64 -4.56 2.87
CA VAL A 263 -26.18 -3.27 2.42
C VAL A 263 -26.36 -3.32 0.90
N PRO A 264 -27.58 -3.10 0.38
CA PRO A 264 -27.85 -3.21 -1.04
C PRO A 264 -26.97 -2.30 -1.90
N ARG A 265 -26.43 -2.83 -2.99
CA ARG A 265 -25.62 -2.12 -4.00
C ARG A 265 -24.32 -1.49 -3.48
N LEU A 266 -23.97 -1.65 -2.22
CA LEU A 266 -22.74 -1.13 -1.64
C LEU A 266 -21.63 -2.20 -1.65
N HIS A 267 -20.47 -1.86 -2.20
CA HIS A 267 -19.34 -2.78 -2.33
C HIS A 267 -18.03 -2.08 -2.07
N GLU A 268 -17.09 -2.80 -1.48
CA GLU A 268 -15.68 -2.44 -1.48
C GLU A 268 -14.98 -3.11 -2.67
N ASN A 269 -14.15 -2.36 -3.36
CA ASN A 269 -13.28 -2.91 -4.39
C ASN A 269 -11.84 -2.88 -3.90
N PHE A 270 -11.10 -3.94 -4.21
CA PHE A 270 -9.69 -4.06 -3.87
C PHE A 270 -8.87 -4.07 -5.15
N TYR A 271 -7.87 -3.19 -5.22
CA TYR A 271 -7.04 -3.01 -6.40
C TYR A 271 -5.58 -3.27 -6.07
N ALA A 272 -4.89 -3.84 -7.04
CA ALA A 272 -3.44 -3.96 -7.08
C ALA A 272 -2.93 -3.08 -8.23
N ILE A 273 -2.00 -2.18 -7.91
CA ILE A 273 -1.42 -1.24 -8.87
C ILE A 273 0.05 -1.56 -9.04
N SER A 274 0.48 -1.72 -10.27
CA SER A 274 1.89 -1.91 -10.66
C SER A 274 2.25 -0.98 -11.82
N VAL A 275 3.54 -0.80 -12.08
CA VAL A 275 4.00 -0.13 -13.30
C VAL A 275 4.02 -1.13 -14.44
N LYS A 276 3.58 -0.71 -15.63
CA LYS A 276 3.70 -1.53 -16.84
C LYS A 276 5.20 -1.73 -17.16
N ARG A 277 5.69 -2.96 -17.02
CA ARG A 277 7.08 -3.35 -17.31
C ARG A 277 7.10 -4.28 -18.51
N SER A 278 8.21 -4.26 -19.28
CA SER A 278 8.43 -5.24 -20.36
C SER A 278 8.58 -6.67 -19.83
N PHE A 279 9.07 -6.82 -18.60
CA PHE A 279 9.17 -8.08 -17.87
C PHE A 279 8.49 -7.94 -16.51
N GLU A 280 7.45 -8.73 -16.26
CA GLU A 280 6.73 -8.78 -14.99
C GLU A 280 7.29 -9.95 -14.16
N PRO A 281 7.77 -9.71 -12.92
CA PRO A 281 8.26 -10.79 -12.07
C PRO A 281 7.24 -11.92 -11.93
N PRO A 282 7.63 -13.20 -12.07
CA PRO A 282 6.70 -14.33 -11.98
C PRO A 282 5.89 -14.36 -10.67
N LEU A 283 6.50 -13.97 -9.56
CA LEU A 283 5.87 -13.88 -8.25
C LEU A 283 4.70 -12.87 -8.25
N LEU A 284 4.93 -11.69 -8.81
CA LEU A 284 3.89 -10.66 -8.92
C LEU A 284 2.73 -11.12 -9.79
N LYS A 285 3.05 -11.77 -10.91
CA LYS A 285 2.05 -12.35 -11.81
C LYS A 285 1.21 -13.43 -11.13
N ALA A 286 1.83 -14.26 -10.28
CA ALA A 286 1.12 -15.28 -9.50
C ALA A 286 0.16 -14.65 -8.49
N LEU A 287 0.62 -13.64 -7.74
CA LEU A 287 -0.22 -12.90 -6.79
C LEU A 287 -1.45 -12.27 -7.45
N LEU A 288 -1.26 -11.63 -8.60
CA LEU A 288 -2.35 -10.95 -9.31
C LEU A 288 -3.37 -11.90 -9.94
N LYS A 289 -3.07 -13.20 -10.02
CA LYS A 289 -3.96 -14.25 -10.56
C LYS A 289 -4.72 -15.01 -9.48
N GLN A 290 -4.55 -14.69 -8.21
CA GLN A 290 -5.27 -15.36 -7.14
C GLN A 290 -6.79 -15.28 -7.34
N PRO A 291 -7.54 -16.33 -7.04
CA PRO A 291 -9.00 -16.28 -7.04
C PRO A 291 -9.51 -15.26 -6.02
N GLU A 292 -10.52 -14.50 -6.39
CA GLU A 292 -11.15 -13.49 -5.53
C GLU A 292 -11.59 -14.07 -4.17
N ALA A 293 -12.14 -15.28 -4.16
CA ALA A 293 -12.57 -15.96 -2.94
C ALA A 293 -11.41 -16.17 -1.95
N VAL A 294 -10.22 -16.52 -2.45
CA VAL A 294 -9.02 -16.74 -1.61
C VAL A 294 -8.58 -15.45 -0.95
N VAL A 295 -8.46 -14.37 -1.71
CA VAL A 295 -8.03 -13.06 -1.15
C VAL A 295 -9.08 -12.44 -0.21
N LEU A 296 -10.34 -12.88 -0.31
CA LEU A 296 -11.43 -12.52 0.61
C LEU A 296 -11.57 -13.50 1.80
N GLY A 297 -10.67 -14.46 1.94
CA GLY A 297 -10.58 -15.33 3.10
C GLY A 297 -11.39 -16.62 3.04
N ALA A 298 -11.90 -17.02 1.87
CA ALA A 298 -12.41 -18.38 1.69
C ALA A 298 -11.23 -19.36 1.72
N ALA A 299 -11.42 -20.52 2.35
CA ALA A 299 -10.42 -21.58 2.28
C ALA A 299 -10.18 -21.95 0.81
N ALA A 300 -8.92 -22.10 0.42
CA ALA A 300 -8.59 -22.69 -0.86
C ALA A 300 -9.12 -24.13 -0.84
N GLY A 301 -10.12 -24.41 -1.67
CA GLY A 301 -10.70 -25.73 -1.84
C GLY A 301 -9.74 -26.69 -2.54
#